data_6562725982d4de58e96714cb52c9c14c
#
_entry.id   6562725982d4de58e96714cb52c9c14c
#
_cell.length_a   1.000
_cell.length_b   1.000
_cell.length_c   1.000
_cell.angle_alpha   90.00
_cell.angle_beta   90.00
_cell.angle_gamma   90.00
#
_symmetry.space_group_name_H-M   'P 1'
#
loop_
_entity.id
_entity.type
_entity.pdbx_description
1 polymer ?
#
loop_
_entity_poly.entity_id
_entity_poly.type
_entity_poly.pdbx_seq_one_letter_code
_entity_poly.pdbx_strand_id
1 'polypeptide(L)'
;MWLYAGIGIWRCTWADRVDAQFCSAYGSFETGDGKQVLLSIQNDREWADFCKQVLRQPELGDDPLYRHNTDRYANREKMTIIINQAFAAYTKEELLGMLEQTRIACASLNSVEEVSAHPFLQNRTVHMGDTAIDIADLPVRRQAGSVERAPLLGEHSQTIRQEFS
;
A
#
# COMPACT_ATOMS: atom_id res chain seq x y z
N MET A 1 23.78 -2.08 1.89
CA MET A 1 23.27 -2.87 3.02
C MET A 1 22.66 -2.01 4.14
N TRP A 2 22.20 -0.80 3.82
CA TRP A 2 21.58 0.14 4.80
C TRP A 2 20.11 0.45 4.56
N LEU A 3 19.51 -0.07 3.50
CA LEU A 3 18.11 0.16 3.13
C LEU A 3 17.11 -0.84 3.73
N TYR A 4 17.57 -1.98 4.25
CA TYR A 4 16.68 -3.03 4.75
C TYR A 4 16.34 -2.95 6.25
N ALA A 5 17.07 -2.17 7.03
CA ALA A 5 16.79 -2.03 8.46
C ALA A 5 15.67 -1.04 8.79
N GLY A 6 15.27 -0.19 7.83
CA GLY A 6 14.25 0.85 8.04
C GLY A 6 12.80 0.39 7.85
N ILE A 7 12.57 -0.70 7.10
CA ILE A 7 11.20 -1.12 6.73
C ILE A 7 10.47 -1.79 7.89
N GLY A 8 11.19 -2.46 8.79
CA GLY A 8 10.58 -3.13 9.95
C GLY A 8 10.07 -2.20 11.05
N ILE A 9 10.64 -0.99 11.17
CA ILE A 9 10.30 -0.02 12.22
C ILE A 9 9.09 0.85 11.81
N TRP A 10 8.83 1.01 10.52
CA TRP A 10 7.71 1.80 10.00
C TRP A 10 6.35 1.10 10.10
N ARG A 11 6.34 -0.22 10.33
CA ARG A 11 5.10 -1.00 10.45
C ARG A 11 4.26 -0.68 11.69
N CYS A 12 4.87 -0.16 12.76
CA CYS A 12 4.18 0.01 14.05
C CYS A 12 3.75 1.44 14.39
N THR A 13 4.38 2.48 13.81
CA THR A 13 4.19 3.83 14.32
C THR A 13 3.36 4.75 13.42
N TRP A 14 3.28 4.46 12.14
CA TRP A 14 2.54 5.30 11.19
C TRP A 14 1.11 4.82 10.99
N ALA A 15 0.90 3.52 10.83
CA ALA A 15 -0.44 2.94 10.75
C ALA A 15 -1.24 3.24 12.03
N ASP A 16 -0.62 3.06 13.21
CA ASP A 16 -1.28 3.33 14.49
C ASP A 16 -1.63 4.81 14.72
N ARG A 17 -0.96 5.75 14.07
CA ARG A 17 -1.24 7.19 14.22
C ARG A 17 -2.21 7.73 13.16
N VAL A 18 -2.22 7.19 11.97
CA VAL A 18 -3.14 7.60 10.91
C VAL A 18 -4.51 6.96 11.10
N ASP A 19 -4.54 5.73 11.58
CA ASP A 19 -5.76 5.01 11.91
C ASP A 19 -6.58 5.65 13.03
N ALA A 20 -5.94 6.39 13.93
CA ALA A 20 -6.56 6.83 15.17
C ALA A 20 -7.48 8.05 15.02
N GLN A 21 -7.47 8.78 13.92
CA GLN A 21 -8.12 10.10 13.92
C GLN A 21 -9.23 10.33 12.89
N PHE A 22 -9.35 9.55 11.81
CA PHE A 22 -10.28 9.95 10.73
C PHE A 22 -11.23 8.88 10.17
N CYS A 23 -10.89 7.58 10.21
CA CYS A 23 -11.78 6.54 9.70
C CYS A 23 -11.63 5.24 10.49
N SER A 24 -12.72 4.74 11.07
CA SER A 24 -12.71 3.55 11.93
C SER A 24 -12.50 2.23 11.17
N ALA A 25 -12.88 2.18 9.88
CA ALA A 25 -12.64 1.03 9.01
C ALA A 25 -11.59 1.37 7.94
N TYR A 26 -10.48 1.96 8.39
CA TYR A 26 -9.28 2.21 7.59
C TYR A 26 -8.15 1.32 8.12
N GLY A 27 -7.58 0.51 7.27
CA GLY A 27 -6.46 -0.34 7.67
C GLY A 27 -6.19 -1.48 6.68
N SER A 28 -5.16 -2.25 6.98
CA SER A 28 -4.84 -3.46 6.24
C SER A 28 -5.48 -4.68 6.88
N PHE A 29 -6.09 -5.51 6.04
CA PHE A 29 -6.77 -6.74 6.43
C PHE A 29 -6.17 -7.92 5.67
N GLU A 30 -6.05 -9.06 6.35
CA GLU A 30 -5.50 -10.28 5.77
C GLU A 30 -6.59 -11.06 5.02
N THR A 31 -6.23 -11.58 3.85
CA THR A 31 -7.08 -12.43 3.01
C THR A 31 -6.75 -13.91 3.22
N GLY A 32 -7.64 -14.80 2.75
CA GLY A 32 -7.47 -16.25 2.93
C GLY A 32 -6.22 -16.84 2.29
N ASP A 33 -5.64 -16.16 1.31
CA ASP A 33 -4.36 -16.53 0.68
C ASP A 33 -3.13 -15.90 1.37
N GLY A 34 -3.29 -15.29 2.56
CA GLY A 34 -2.20 -14.70 3.35
C GLY A 34 -1.66 -13.38 2.81
N LYS A 35 -2.35 -12.79 1.84
CA LYS A 35 -2.02 -11.46 1.32
C LYS A 35 -2.76 -10.36 2.09
N GLN A 36 -2.50 -9.09 1.79
CA GLN A 36 -3.13 -7.98 2.47
C GLN A 36 -3.82 -7.03 1.50
N VAL A 37 -4.97 -6.54 1.92
CA VAL A 37 -5.76 -5.51 1.23
C VAL A 37 -5.92 -4.31 2.15
N LEU A 38 -5.64 -3.12 1.64
CA LEU A 38 -5.97 -1.87 2.31
C LEU A 38 -7.43 -1.53 2.02
N LEU A 39 -8.18 -1.23 3.06
CA LEU A 39 -9.59 -0.84 3.00
C LEU A 39 -9.75 0.56 3.59
N SER A 40 -10.61 1.39 2.97
CA SER A 40 -10.96 2.71 3.49
C SER A 40 -12.45 2.97 3.33
N ILE A 41 -13.19 2.87 4.44
CA ILE A 41 -14.61 3.21 4.50
C ILE A 41 -14.74 4.60 5.12
N GLN A 42 -15.26 5.56 4.36
CA GLN A 42 -15.22 6.97 4.72
C GLN A 42 -16.52 7.50 5.36
N ASN A 43 -17.64 6.80 5.17
CA ASN A 43 -18.94 7.24 5.66
C ASN A 43 -19.87 6.07 6.00
N ASP A 44 -20.97 6.37 6.68
CA ASP A 44 -21.92 5.37 7.17
C ASP A 44 -22.69 4.65 6.05
N ARG A 45 -22.87 5.31 4.89
CA ARG A 45 -23.48 4.68 3.72
C ARG A 45 -22.55 3.60 3.12
N GLU A 46 -21.28 3.91 2.95
CA GLU A 46 -20.29 2.94 2.50
C GLU A 46 -20.18 1.76 3.47
N TRP A 47 -20.28 2.01 4.77
CA TRP A 47 -20.32 0.96 5.78
C TRP A 47 -21.53 0.02 5.59
N ALA A 48 -22.72 0.58 5.41
CA ALA A 48 -23.93 -0.24 5.18
C ALA A 48 -23.82 -1.05 3.88
N ASP A 49 -23.31 -0.45 2.80
CA ASP A 49 -23.07 -1.14 1.52
C ASP A 49 -22.01 -2.24 1.67
N PHE A 50 -20.95 -2.00 2.44
CA PHE A 50 -19.92 -2.98 2.77
C PHE A 50 -20.47 -4.17 3.55
N CYS A 51 -21.24 -3.93 4.61
CA CYS A 51 -21.87 -4.97 5.38
C CYS A 51 -22.78 -5.85 4.52
N LYS A 52 -23.57 -5.24 3.65
CA LYS A 52 -24.51 -5.94 2.78
C LYS A 52 -23.84 -6.73 1.68
N GLN A 53 -22.87 -6.12 0.97
CA GLN A 53 -22.37 -6.66 -0.29
C GLN A 53 -21.08 -7.47 -0.11
N VAL A 54 -20.22 -7.09 0.83
CA VAL A 54 -18.92 -7.72 1.06
C VAL A 54 -18.98 -8.70 2.25
N LEU A 55 -19.38 -8.22 3.43
CA LEU A 55 -19.47 -9.06 4.62
C LEU A 55 -20.64 -10.05 4.57
N ARG A 56 -21.67 -9.79 3.74
CA ARG A 56 -22.90 -10.59 3.68
C ARG A 56 -23.68 -10.62 5.00
N GLN A 57 -23.52 -9.58 5.81
CA GLN A 57 -24.14 -9.38 7.12
C GLN A 57 -24.78 -7.99 7.17
N PRO A 58 -25.91 -7.76 6.48
CA PRO A 58 -26.54 -6.44 6.38
C PRO A 58 -26.96 -5.87 7.75
N GLU A 59 -27.23 -6.73 8.74
CA GLU A 59 -27.58 -6.36 10.10
C GLU A 59 -26.48 -5.54 10.81
N LEU A 60 -25.22 -5.74 10.48
CA LEU A 60 -24.12 -4.94 11.03
C LEU A 60 -24.17 -3.47 10.60
N GLY A 61 -24.80 -3.18 9.45
CA GLY A 61 -24.97 -1.82 8.96
C GLY A 61 -25.87 -0.97 9.86
N ASP A 62 -26.84 -1.60 10.51
CA ASP A 62 -27.81 -0.97 11.41
C ASP A 62 -27.51 -1.19 12.89
N ASP A 63 -26.50 -2.01 13.21
CA ASP A 63 -26.10 -2.31 14.60
C ASP A 63 -25.60 -1.03 15.29
N PRO A 64 -26.18 -0.63 16.44
CA PRO A 64 -25.74 0.53 17.21
C PRO A 64 -24.24 0.53 17.57
N LEU A 65 -23.59 -0.63 17.62
CA LEU A 65 -22.16 -0.75 17.90
C LEU A 65 -21.28 -0.36 16.70
N TYR A 66 -21.84 -0.34 15.46
CA TYR A 66 -21.06 -0.14 14.24
C TYR A 66 -21.68 0.87 13.27
N ARG A 67 -22.90 1.34 13.52
CA ARG A 67 -23.67 2.18 12.61
C ARG A 67 -22.95 3.48 12.25
N HIS A 68 -22.44 4.18 13.27
CA HIS A 68 -21.74 5.45 13.07
C HIS A 68 -20.23 5.30 13.19
N ASN A 69 -19.49 6.20 12.58
CA ASN A 69 -18.03 6.17 12.61
C ASN A 69 -17.45 6.18 14.02
N THR A 70 -18.04 6.95 14.94
CA THR A 70 -17.66 6.99 16.36
C THR A 70 -17.84 5.65 17.06
N ASP A 71 -18.91 4.93 16.72
CA ASP A 71 -19.24 3.64 17.33
C ASP A 71 -18.31 2.55 16.80
N ARG A 72 -18.02 2.58 15.49
CA ARG A 72 -17.01 1.70 14.87
C ARG A 72 -15.64 1.90 15.49
N TYR A 73 -15.26 3.15 15.73
CA TYR A 73 -13.99 3.46 16.38
C TYR A 73 -13.94 2.90 17.80
N ALA A 74 -14.99 3.09 18.59
CA ALA A 74 -15.06 2.56 19.96
C ALA A 74 -15.02 1.02 20.00
N ASN A 75 -15.53 0.34 18.95
CA ASN A 75 -15.58 -1.11 18.84
C ASN A 75 -14.62 -1.68 17.79
N ARG A 76 -13.57 -0.96 17.46
CA ARG A 76 -12.61 -1.25 16.37
C ARG A 76 -12.06 -2.67 16.45
N GLU A 77 -11.63 -3.13 17.61
CA GLU A 77 -11.08 -4.47 17.78
C GLU A 77 -12.07 -5.57 17.39
N LYS A 78 -13.31 -5.46 17.85
CA LYS A 78 -14.37 -6.42 17.51
C LYS A 78 -14.72 -6.37 16.03
N MET A 79 -14.83 -5.18 15.47
CA MET A 79 -15.08 -4.96 14.05
C MET A 79 -13.96 -5.57 13.18
N THR A 80 -12.70 -5.38 13.56
CA THR A 80 -11.55 -5.96 12.85
C THR A 80 -11.60 -7.48 12.82
N ILE A 81 -12.01 -8.12 13.92
CA ILE A 81 -12.19 -9.58 13.98
C ILE A 81 -13.27 -10.03 12.99
N ILE A 82 -14.40 -9.33 12.94
CA ILE A 82 -15.51 -9.66 12.01
C ILE A 82 -15.03 -9.53 10.56
N ILE A 83 -14.32 -8.46 10.24
CA ILE A 83 -13.82 -8.23 8.88
C ILE A 83 -12.81 -9.31 8.50
N ASN A 84 -11.82 -9.61 9.35
CA ASN A 84 -10.82 -10.64 9.09
C ASN A 84 -11.44 -12.02 8.92
N GLN A 85 -12.45 -12.38 9.71
CA GLN A 85 -13.18 -13.64 9.56
C GLN A 85 -13.88 -13.74 8.20
N ALA A 86 -14.50 -12.67 7.75
CA ALA A 86 -15.15 -12.64 6.44
C ALA A 86 -14.12 -12.70 5.29
N PHE A 87 -13.00 -11.99 5.43
CA PHE A 87 -11.96 -11.91 4.40
C PHE A 87 -11.15 -13.20 4.26
N ALA A 88 -11.06 -14.00 5.32
CA ALA A 88 -10.41 -15.31 5.28
C ALA A 88 -11.04 -16.31 4.28
N ALA A 89 -12.27 -16.03 3.81
CA ALA A 89 -12.96 -16.85 2.82
C ALA A 89 -12.59 -16.50 1.36
N TYR A 90 -11.84 -15.43 1.12
CA TYR A 90 -11.56 -14.89 -0.21
C TYR A 90 -10.05 -14.74 -0.45
N THR A 91 -9.65 -14.86 -1.70
CA THR A 91 -8.33 -14.42 -2.16
C THR A 91 -8.27 -12.90 -2.28
N LYS A 92 -7.05 -12.33 -2.33
CA LYS A 92 -6.84 -10.89 -2.53
C LYS A 92 -7.56 -10.40 -3.80
N GLU A 93 -7.42 -11.12 -4.89
CA GLU A 93 -7.99 -10.77 -6.19
C GLU A 93 -9.52 -10.78 -6.18
N GLU A 94 -10.14 -11.80 -5.58
CA GLU A 94 -11.60 -11.89 -5.44
C GLU A 94 -12.13 -10.73 -4.58
N LEU A 95 -11.49 -10.47 -3.46
CA LEU A 95 -11.89 -9.40 -2.56
C LEU A 95 -11.76 -8.01 -3.19
N LEU A 96 -10.67 -7.72 -3.89
CA LEU A 96 -10.50 -6.46 -4.63
C LEU A 96 -11.61 -6.28 -5.67
N GLY A 97 -11.94 -7.32 -6.43
CA GLY A 97 -13.03 -7.28 -7.40
C GLY A 97 -14.39 -6.98 -6.76
N MET A 98 -14.68 -7.54 -5.58
CA MET A 98 -15.90 -7.25 -4.82
C MET A 98 -15.93 -5.80 -4.32
N LEU A 99 -14.82 -5.30 -3.78
CA LEU A 99 -14.70 -3.93 -3.27
C LEU A 99 -14.83 -2.90 -4.38
N GLU A 100 -14.25 -3.14 -5.56
CA GLU A 100 -14.41 -2.28 -6.73
C GLU A 100 -15.87 -2.21 -7.20
N GLN A 101 -16.58 -3.31 -7.25
CA GLN A 101 -18.01 -3.36 -7.61
C GLN A 101 -18.87 -2.55 -6.64
N THR A 102 -18.51 -2.53 -5.37
CA THR A 102 -19.19 -1.74 -4.33
C THR A 102 -18.74 -0.29 -4.27
N ARG A 103 -17.75 0.11 -5.08
CA ARG A 103 -17.14 1.44 -5.12
C ARG A 103 -16.54 1.86 -3.77
N ILE A 104 -16.06 0.91 -3.01
CA ILE A 104 -15.34 1.14 -1.76
C ILE A 104 -13.87 1.32 -2.08
N ALA A 105 -13.25 2.35 -1.50
CA ALA A 105 -11.84 2.63 -1.70
C ALA A 105 -10.99 1.50 -1.10
N CYS A 106 -10.23 0.84 -1.96
CA CYS A 106 -9.34 -0.25 -1.60
C CYS A 106 -8.03 -0.19 -2.39
N ALA A 107 -7.02 -0.87 -1.89
CA ALA A 107 -5.75 -1.03 -2.60
C ALA A 107 -5.09 -2.36 -2.22
N SER A 108 -4.34 -2.92 -3.16
CA SER A 108 -3.44 -4.03 -2.89
C SER A 108 -2.23 -3.56 -2.09
N LEU A 109 -1.88 -4.25 -1.02
CA LEU A 109 -0.56 -4.13 -0.41
C LEU A 109 0.36 -5.13 -1.10
N ASN A 110 1.33 -4.60 -1.83
CA ASN A 110 2.25 -5.40 -2.61
C ASN A 110 3.58 -5.60 -1.87
N SER A 111 4.18 -6.78 -2.03
CA SER A 111 5.56 -7.01 -1.63
C SER A 111 6.53 -6.26 -2.56
N VAL A 112 7.81 -6.24 -2.20
CA VAL A 112 8.85 -5.64 -3.08
C VAL A 112 8.93 -6.39 -4.40
N GLU A 113 8.79 -7.71 -4.36
CA GLU A 113 8.79 -8.57 -5.53
C GLU A 113 7.57 -8.28 -6.43
N GLU A 114 6.38 -8.14 -5.84
CA GLU A 114 5.16 -7.80 -6.57
C GLU A 114 5.25 -6.39 -7.19
N VAL A 115 5.86 -5.42 -6.47
CA VAL A 115 6.10 -4.07 -7.01
C VAL A 115 7.07 -4.13 -8.17
N SER A 116 8.16 -4.90 -8.09
CA SER A 116 9.15 -4.99 -9.16
C SER A 116 8.59 -5.62 -10.44
N ALA A 117 7.56 -6.47 -10.32
CA ALA A 117 6.84 -7.08 -11.43
C ALA A 117 5.57 -6.30 -11.84
N HIS A 118 5.29 -5.16 -11.23
CA HIS A 118 4.04 -4.45 -11.44
C HIS A 118 3.96 -3.85 -12.85
N PRO A 119 2.86 -4.03 -13.60
CA PRO A 119 2.75 -3.64 -15.00
C PRO A 119 2.90 -2.13 -15.25
N PHE A 120 2.67 -1.30 -14.25
CA PHE A 120 2.87 0.15 -14.34
C PHE A 120 4.30 0.59 -13.96
N LEU A 121 5.10 -0.31 -13.37
CA LEU A 121 6.48 -0.01 -13.10
C LEU A 121 7.26 -0.14 -14.40
N GLN A 122 7.93 0.93 -14.79
CA GLN A 122 8.87 0.91 -15.90
C GLN A 122 10.29 0.88 -15.35
N ASN A 123 11.09 -0.01 -15.89
CA ASN A 123 12.49 -0.12 -15.53
C ASN A 123 13.36 0.51 -16.61
N ARG A 124 14.52 0.99 -16.19
CA ARG A 124 15.62 1.39 -17.07
C ARG A 124 16.88 0.66 -16.67
N THR A 125 17.68 0.33 -17.64
CA THR A 125 18.99 -0.28 -17.40
C THR A 125 20.04 0.79 -17.17
N VAL A 126 20.81 0.67 -16.09
CA VAL A 126 21.95 1.52 -15.75
C VAL A 126 23.21 0.66 -15.68
N HIS A 127 24.28 1.10 -16.31
CA HIS A 127 25.57 0.43 -16.26
C HIS A 127 26.41 0.94 -15.08
N MET A 128 26.90 0.01 -14.26
CA MET A 128 27.89 0.25 -13.20
C MET A 128 29.17 -0.50 -13.58
N GLY A 129 30.09 0.17 -14.23
CA GLY A 129 31.23 -0.48 -14.90
C GLY A 129 30.73 -1.45 -15.97
N ASP A 130 31.10 -2.72 -15.87
CA ASP A 130 30.70 -3.77 -16.80
C ASP A 130 29.37 -4.47 -16.42
N THR A 131 28.74 -4.06 -15.31
CA THR A 131 27.50 -4.68 -14.82
C THR A 131 26.30 -3.83 -15.22
N ALA A 132 25.32 -4.45 -15.87
CA ALA A 132 24.02 -3.84 -16.16
C ALA A 132 23.05 -4.15 -15.00
N ILE A 133 22.36 -3.12 -14.52
CA ILE A 133 21.39 -3.21 -13.42
C ILE A 133 20.10 -2.55 -13.85
N ASP A 134 18.98 -3.25 -13.70
CA ASP A 134 17.67 -2.66 -13.91
C ASP A 134 17.20 -1.96 -12.63
N ILE A 135 16.85 -0.70 -12.77
CA ILE A 135 16.29 0.13 -11.69
C ILE A 135 14.96 0.70 -12.13
N ALA A 136 14.09 0.98 -11.15
CA ALA A 136 12.83 1.65 -11.42
C ALA A 136 13.08 3.01 -12.08
N ASP A 137 12.38 3.29 -13.18
CA ASP A 137 12.43 4.59 -13.82
C ASP A 137 11.56 5.61 -13.06
N LEU A 138 11.81 6.88 -13.31
CA LEU A 138 11.04 7.95 -12.69
C LEU A 138 9.61 7.96 -13.24
N PRO A 139 8.59 8.21 -12.39
CA PRO A 139 7.19 8.30 -12.83
C PRO A 139 6.96 9.48 -13.79
N VAL A 140 7.82 10.50 -13.73
CA VAL A 140 7.79 11.63 -14.65
C VAL A 140 8.94 11.49 -15.64
N ARG A 141 8.62 11.14 -16.87
CA ARG A 141 9.59 11.07 -17.96
C ARG A 141 10.05 12.48 -18.32
N ARG A 142 11.28 12.80 -17.98
CA ARG A 142 11.97 13.97 -18.53
C ARG A 142 12.67 13.55 -19.82
N GLN A 143 12.39 14.25 -20.91
CA GLN A 143 13.03 13.99 -22.21
C GLN A 143 14.55 14.26 -22.24
N ALA A 144 15.13 14.82 -21.19
CA ALA A 144 16.54 15.23 -21.13
C ALA A 144 17.36 14.21 -20.34
N GLY A 145 18.21 13.49 -21.05
CA GLY A 145 19.38 12.82 -20.50
C GLY A 145 19.07 11.64 -19.58
N SER A 146 18.77 10.48 -20.15
CA SER A 146 18.88 9.24 -19.41
C SER A 146 20.32 9.06 -18.95
N VAL A 147 20.54 9.06 -17.63
CA VAL A 147 21.83 8.61 -17.09
C VAL A 147 21.89 7.10 -17.29
N GLU A 148 22.59 6.69 -18.33
CA GLU A 148 22.71 5.27 -18.69
C GLU A 148 23.87 4.59 -17.96
N ARG A 149 24.75 5.38 -17.32
CA ARG A 149 25.94 4.89 -16.63
C ARG A 149 26.16 5.60 -15.30
N ALA A 150 26.43 4.86 -14.26
CA ALA A 150 26.95 5.43 -13.02
C ALA A 150 28.44 5.80 -13.20
N PRO A 151 28.90 6.95 -12.65
CA PRO A 151 30.30 7.34 -12.74
C PRO A 151 31.18 6.35 -11.95
N LEU A 152 32.40 6.15 -12.46
CA LEU A 152 33.41 5.39 -11.74
C LEU A 152 33.91 6.16 -10.51
N LEU A 153 34.46 5.41 -9.55
CA LEU A 153 35.01 6.02 -8.35
C LEU A 153 36.14 7.01 -8.71
N GLY A 154 35.96 8.27 -8.33
CA GLY A 154 36.93 9.33 -8.59
C GLY A 154 36.85 9.99 -9.99
N GLU A 155 35.96 9.55 -10.86
CA GLU A 155 35.83 10.03 -12.24
C GLU A 155 35.72 11.57 -12.35
N HIS A 156 34.96 12.20 -11.45
CA HIS A 156 34.76 13.65 -11.45
C HIS A 156 35.63 14.41 -10.46
N SER A 157 36.53 13.75 -9.73
CA SER A 157 37.30 14.36 -8.64
C SER A 157 38.18 15.54 -9.09
N GLN A 158 38.79 15.47 -10.25
CA GLN A 158 39.64 16.58 -10.78
C GLN A 158 38.78 17.77 -11.19
N THR A 159 37.69 17.52 -11.91
CA THR A 159 36.76 18.58 -12.36
C THR A 159 36.16 19.32 -11.15
N ILE A 160 35.70 18.58 -10.14
CA ILE A 160 35.15 19.17 -8.92
C ILE A 160 36.21 20.00 -8.19
N ARG A 161 37.44 19.51 -8.05
CA ARG A 161 38.51 20.28 -7.40
C ARG A 161 38.88 21.59 -8.15
N GLN A 162 38.80 21.56 -9.48
CA GLN A 162 39.07 22.75 -10.31
C GLN A 162 37.95 23.78 -10.22
N GLU A 163 36.69 23.31 -10.08
CA GLU A 163 35.53 24.19 -9.99
C GLU A 163 35.43 24.92 -8.64
N PHE A 164 35.98 24.32 -7.58
CA PHE A 164 35.92 24.87 -6.19
C PHE A 164 37.30 25.31 -5.65
N SER A 165 38.30 25.46 -6.46
CA SER A 165 39.60 26.04 -6.11
C SER A 165 39.67 27.48 -6.61
#